data_01192ff6e937702061502d2fc80289dc
#
_entry.id   01192ff6e937702061502d2fc80289dc
#
_cell.length_a   1.000
_cell.length_b   1.000
_cell.length_c   1.000
_cell.angle_alpha   90.00
_cell.angle_beta   90.00
_cell.angle_gamma   90.00
#
_symmetry.space_group_name_H-M   'P 1'
#
loop_
_entity.id
_entity.type
_entity.pdbx_description
1 polymer ?
#
loop_
_entity_poly.entity_id
_entity_poly.type
_entity_poly.pdbx_seq_one_letter_code
_entity_poly.pdbx_strand_id
1 'polypeptide(L)'
;PVQAWKKLVKPTDVVGIKSNEWRPINTPSELEKAIKKRVEGAGVPAKNIGINDRGVRNDPLFINGTALINVRPLRTHHWSGVGSLIKNYITFVDDPSDYHPDTCADLASIWALPQIKGKTRINILVLFAPLFHGIGPHHFTPKYTWAYKGMLVGLDPVAVDSIGVRILQAKRRDYFGEDRPLNPPPKHIFLADTRY
;
A
#
# COMPACT_ATOMS: atom_id res chain seq x y z
N PRO A 1 -23.19 2.50 3.24
CA PRO A 1 -21.73 2.48 3.50
C PRO A 1 -21.36 1.73 4.78
N VAL A 2 -22.03 2.01 5.94
CA VAL A 2 -21.71 1.36 7.23
C VAL A 2 -21.80 -0.17 7.17
N GLN A 3 -22.81 -0.73 6.52
CA GLN A 3 -23.02 -2.17 6.41
C GLN A 3 -21.87 -2.88 5.66
N ALA A 4 -21.26 -2.22 4.67
CA ALA A 4 -20.11 -2.78 3.98
C ALA A 4 -18.89 -2.87 4.92
N TRP A 5 -18.63 -1.84 5.73
CA TRP A 5 -17.54 -1.84 6.69
C TRP A 5 -17.73 -2.87 7.81
N LYS A 6 -18.96 -3.11 8.25
CA LYS A 6 -19.29 -4.19 9.20
C LYS A 6 -18.98 -5.60 8.69
N LYS A 7 -18.82 -5.77 7.36
CA LYS A 7 -18.34 -7.04 6.79
C LYS A 7 -16.81 -7.17 6.87
N LEU A 8 -16.09 -6.07 7.02
CA LEU A 8 -14.62 -6.03 7.05
C LEU A 8 -14.08 -6.05 8.48
N VAL A 9 -14.74 -5.35 9.41
CA VAL A 9 -14.29 -5.21 10.80
C VAL A 9 -15.43 -5.47 11.77
N LYS A 10 -15.06 -5.96 12.96
CA LYS A 10 -16.00 -6.26 14.08
C LYS A 10 -15.78 -5.22 15.19
N PRO A 11 -16.81 -4.94 16.03
CA PRO A 11 -16.66 -4.01 17.18
C PRO A 11 -15.57 -4.41 18.17
N THR A 12 -15.19 -5.69 18.21
CA THR A 12 -14.14 -6.22 19.08
C THR A 12 -12.74 -6.15 18.49
N ASP A 13 -12.59 -5.69 17.23
CA ASP A 13 -11.27 -5.62 16.58
C ASP A 13 -10.41 -4.51 17.16
N VAL A 14 -9.10 -4.75 17.11
CA VAL A 14 -8.05 -3.75 17.20
C VAL A 14 -7.55 -3.53 15.78
N VAL A 15 -7.78 -2.34 15.23
CA VAL A 15 -7.58 -2.04 13.81
C VAL A 15 -6.36 -1.18 13.58
N GLY A 16 -5.39 -1.70 12.85
CA GLY A 16 -4.26 -0.93 12.33
C GLY A 16 -4.52 -0.43 10.90
N ILE A 17 -4.57 0.87 10.71
CA ILE A 17 -4.58 1.48 9.36
C ILE A 17 -3.12 1.74 8.96
N LYS A 18 -2.56 0.83 8.16
CA LYS A 18 -1.21 0.94 7.65
C LYS A 18 -1.17 1.95 6.50
N SER A 19 -0.72 3.13 6.83
CA SER A 19 -0.61 4.27 5.92
C SER A 19 0.74 4.33 5.20
N ASN A 20 1.05 5.42 4.53
CA ASN A 20 2.34 5.71 3.93
C ASN A 20 2.69 7.20 4.03
N GLU A 21 3.74 7.50 4.79
CA GLU A 21 4.19 8.86 5.08
C GLU A 21 5.28 9.38 4.11
N TRP A 22 5.55 8.64 3.05
CA TRP A 22 6.60 9.03 2.12
C TRP A 22 6.24 10.33 1.39
N ARG A 23 6.90 11.41 1.77
CA ARG A 23 6.79 12.69 1.06
C ARG A 23 7.63 12.66 -0.22
N PRO A 24 7.17 13.29 -1.30
CA PRO A 24 6.04 14.20 -1.40
C PRO A 24 4.69 13.52 -1.76
N ILE A 25 4.63 12.21 -1.92
CA ILE A 25 3.40 11.48 -2.22
C ILE A 25 3.07 10.56 -1.05
N ASN A 26 2.52 11.12 0.01
CA ASN A 26 2.01 10.39 1.17
C ASN A 26 0.51 10.07 1.02
N THR A 27 0.02 9.16 1.84
CA THR A 27 -1.44 8.99 2.00
C THR A 27 -2.04 10.30 2.50
N PRO A 28 -3.08 10.85 1.85
CA PRO A 28 -3.72 12.09 2.32
C PRO A 28 -4.37 11.91 3.68
N SER A 29 -4.14 12.85 4.58
CA SER A 29 -4.69 12.80 5.95
C SER A 29 -6.22 12.80 5.97
N GLU A 30 -6.86 13.40 4.99
CA GLU A 30 -8.32 13.39 4.82
C GLU A 30 -8.85 11.99 4.53
N LEU A 31 -8.10 11.20 3.73
CA LEU A 31 -8.45 9.81 3.45
C LEU A 31 -8.26 8.95 4.71
N GLU A 32 -7.15 9.12 5.43
CA GLU A 32 -6.90 8.43 6.69
C GLU A 32 -8.02 8.67 7.70
N LYS A 33 -8.41 9.94 7.89
CA LYS A 33 -9.53 10.35 8.76
C LYS A 33 -10.86 9.76 8.28
N ALA A 34 -11.11 9.74 6.98
CA ALA A 34 -12.31 9.16 6.41
C ALA A 34 -12.39 7.64 6.65
N ILE A 35 -11.29 6.91 6.48
CA ILE A 35 -11.20 5.48 6.76
C ILE A 35 -11.45 5.23 8.26
N LYS A 36 -10.75 5.96 9.15
CA LYS A 36 -10.94 5.86 10.61
C LYS A 36 -12.41 6.05 10.98
N LYS A 37 -13.05 7.11 10.48
CA LYS A 37 -14.47 7.39 10.71
C LYS A 37 -15.39 6.24 10.24
N ARG A 38 -15.03 5.56 9.15
CA ARG A 38 -15.82 4.39 8.67
C ARG A 38 -15.65 3.18 9.57
N VAL A 39 -14.45 2.95 10.07
CA VAL A 39 -14.15 1.88 11.04
C VAL A 39 -14.88 2.14 12.36
N GLU A 40 -14.85 3.37 12.88
CA GLU A 40 -15.63 3.80 14.05
C GLU A 40 -17.14 3.60 13.82
N GLY A 41 -17.65 4.00 12.66
CA GLY A 41 -19.06 3.82 12.27
C GLY A 41 -19.47 2.36 12.14
N ALA A 42 -18.52 1.42 11.96
CA ALA A 42 -18.78 -0.01 11.99
C ALA A 42 -18.87 -0.58 13.42
N GLY A 43 -18.53 0.22 14.43
CA GLY A 43 -18.63 -0.11 15.85
C GLY A 43 -17.30 -0.33 16.57
N VAL A 44 -16.15 -0.17 15.90
CA VAL A 44 -14.83 -0.28 16.54
C VAL A 44 -14.59 0.96 17.40
N PRO A 45 -14.24 0.83 18.70
CA PRO A 45 -13.94 1.97 19.55
C PRO A 45 -12.73 2.77 19.03
N ALA A 46 -12.80 4.11 19.09
CA ALA A 46 -11.74 4.99 18.58
C ALA A 46 -10.36 4.69 19.18
N LYS A 47 -10.30 4.28 20.47
CA LYS A 47 -9.07 3.88 21.16
C LYS A 47 -8.42 2.60 20.61
N ASN A 48 -9.17 1.80 19.87
CA ASN A 48 -8.72 0.56 19.24
C ASN A 48 -8.34 0.75 17.77
N ILE A 49 -8.23 2.00 17.28
CA ILE A 49 -7.91 2.29 15.88
C ILE A 49 -6.64 3.13 15.81
N GLY A 50 -5.56 2.54 15.30
CA GLY A 50 -4.28 3.20 15.02
C GLY A 50 -4.09 3.53 13.55
N ILE A 51 -3.39 4.63 13.26
CA ILE A 51 -2.91 5.00 11.93
C ILE A 51 -1.40 5.20 12.04
N ASN A 52 -0.61 4.43 11.29
CA ASN A 52 0.84 4.52 11.37
C ASN A 52 1.48 4.03 10.06
N ASP A 53 2.74 4.43 9.81
CA ASP A 53 3.59 3.91 8.74
C ASP A 53 4.86 3.26 9.32
N ARG A 54 5.81 4.08 9.75
CA ARG A 54 7.16 3.61 10.13
C ARG A 54 7.23 3.08 11.55
N GLY A 55 6.30 3.50 12.40
CA GLY A 55 6.27 3.11 13.81
C GLY A 55 5.50 1.81 14.11
N VAL A 56 4.99 1.10 13.12
CA VAL A 56 4.07 -0.06 13.30
C VAL A 56 4.64 -1.17 14.18
N ARG A 57 5.95 -1.36 14.20
CA ARG A 57 6.63 -2.37 15.02
C ARG A 57 6.59 -2.10 16.53
N ASN A 58 6.47 -0.83 16.90
CA ASN A 58 6.47 -0.37 18.29
C ASN A 58 5.08 0.16 18.71
N ASP A 59 4.10 0.09 17.84
CA ASP A 59 2.75 0.56 18.09
C ASP A 59 1.88 -0.60 18.62
N PRO A 60 1.40 -0.53 19.88
CA PRO A 60 0.58 -1.59 20.46
C PRO A 60 -0.68 -1.93 19.64
N LEU A 61 -1.24 -0.97 18.90
CA LEU A 61 -2.43 -1.18 18.06
C LEU A 61 -2.10 -2.01 16.80
N PHE A 62 -0.83 -2.05 16.37
CA PHE A 62 -0.37 -2.92 15.29
C PHE A 62 0.17 -4.24 15.80
N ILE A 63 0.88 -4.25 16.94
CA ILE A 63 1.41 -5.48 17.57
C ILE A 63 0.24 -6.39 17.97
N ASN A 64 -0.79 -5.85 18.64
CA ASN A 64 -1.97 -6.57 19.09
C ASN A 64 -3.13 -6.52 18.08
N GLY A 65 -2.88 -5.99 16.89
CA GLY A 65 -3.88 -5.81 15.86
C GLY A 65 -4.55 -7.13 15.43
N THR A 66 -5.87 -7.12 15.34
CA THR A 66 -6.68 -8.25 14.85
C THR A 66 -7.17 -8.01 13.42
N ALA A 67 -7.14 -6.77 12.96
CA ALA A 67 -7.49 -6.37 11.61
C ALA A 67 -6.56 -5.27 11.09
N LEU A 68 -6.16 -5.37 9.82
CA LEU A 68 -5.34 -4.37 9.14
C LEU A 68 -6.09 -3.81 7.92
N ILE A 69 -5.94 -2.51 7.71
CA ILE A 69 -6.36 -1.81 6.50
C ILE A 69 -5.09 -1.27 5.84
N ASN A 70 -4.81 -1.70 4.63
CA ASN A 70 -3.59 -1.35 3.91
C ASN A 70 -3.88 -0.21 2.94
N VAL A 71 -3.23 0.95 3.12
CA VAL A 71 -3.46 2.16 2.31
C VAL A 71 -2.14 2.74 1.83
N ARG A 72 -1.99 2.91 0.53
CA ARG A 72 -0.75 3.46 -0.03
C ARG A 72 -0.98 4.17 -1.36
N PRO A 73 -0.30 5.31 -1.62
CA PRO A 73 -0.23 5.91 -2.95
C PRO A 73 0.59 5.07 -3.92
N LEU A 74 0.11 5.02 -5.17
CA LEU A 74 0.80 4.36 -6.28
C LEU A 74 1.94 5.24 -6.80
N ARG A 75 3.15 4.68 -6.91
CA ARG A 75 4.32 5.37 -7.47
C ARG A 75 5.36 4.41 -8.02
N THR A 76 6.20 4.90 -8.93
CA THR A 76 7.45 4.21 -9.29
C THR A 76 8.40 4.11 -8.10
N HIS A 77 9.29 3.12 -8.10
CA HIS A 77 10.25 2.90 -7.03
C HIS A 77 11.55 2.29 -7.58
N HIS A 78 12.70 2.85 -7.16
CA HIS A 78 14.01 2.52 -7.74
C HIS A 78 14.49 1.09 -7.49
N TRP A 79 14.07 0.42 -6.39
CA TRP A 79 14.46 -0.96 -6.12
C TRP A 79 13.41 -1.98 -6.55
N SER A 80 12.14 -1.64 -6.47
CA SER A 80 11.04 -2.59 -6.69
C SER A 80 10.21 -2.30 -7.95
N GLY A 81 10.64 -1.35 -8.78
CA GLY A 81 9.88 -0.87 -9.93
C GLY A 81 8.65 -0.06 -9.53
N VAL A 82 7.86 -0.55 -8.60
CA VAL A 82 6.68 0.13 -8.08
C VAL A 82 6.63 0.09 -6.55
N GLY A 83 6.21 1.18 -5.96
CA GLY A 83 5.81 1.26 -4.55
C GLY A 83 4.29 1.21 -4.48
N SER A 84 3.76 0.08 -4.04
CA SER A 84 2.35 -0.25 -4.00
C SER A 84 1.99 -1.05 -2.74
N LEU A 85 0.87 -1.70 -2.69
CA LEU A 85 0.30 -2.31 -1.49
C LEU A 85 1.14 -3.45 -0.91
N ILE A 86 1.67 -4.35 -1.76
CA ILE A 86 2.52 -5.45 -1.28
C ILE A 86 3.74 -4.90 -0.55
N LYS A 87 4.40 -3.87 -1.12
CA LYS A 87 5.57 -3.25 -0.50
C LYS A 87 5.24 -2.43 0.75
N ASN A 88 3.98 -2.07 0.99
CA ASN A 88 3.63 -1.19 2.12
C ASN A 88 3.95 -1.82 3.49
N TYR A 89 3.95 -3.13 3.57
CA TYR A 89 4.22 -3.85 4.81
C TYR A 89 5.71 -4.05 5.12
N ILE A 90 6.62 -3.51 4.30
CA ILE A 90 8.07 -3.61 4.56
C ILE A 90 8.48 -2.99 5.90
N THR A 91 7.68 -2.07 6.45
CA THR A 91 7.95 -1.46 7.75
C THR A 91 7.62 -2.35 8.96
N PHE A 92 7.04 -3.55 8.74
CA PHE A 92 6.83 -4.54 9.79
C PHE A 92 8.07 -5.41 10.06
N VAL A 93 9.07 -5.42 9.16
CA VAL A 93 10.30 -6.20 9.34
C VAL A 93 11.36 -5.40 10.08
N ASP A 94 12.31 -6.12 10.71
CA ASP A 94 13.38 -5.52 11.48
C ASP A 94 14.34 -4.73 10.63
N ASP A 95 14.80 -5.35 9.54
CA ASP A 95 15.65 -4.69 8.55
C ASP A 95 14.98 -4.73 7.17
N PRO A 96 14.45 -3.60 6.69
CA PRO A 96 13.92 -3.48 5.33
C PRO A 96 14.95 -3.80 4.23
N SER A 97 16.26 -3.70 4.50
CA SER A 97 17.29 -3.94 3.50
C SER A 97 17.35 -5.39 3.05
N ASP A 98 16.98 -6.34 3.93
CA ASP A 98 16.92 -7.78 3.63
C ASP A 98 15.93 -8.10 2.49
N TYR A 99 14.97 -7.22 2.24
CA TYR A 99 13.94 -7.37 1.21
C TYR A 99 14.21 -6.55 -0.06
N HIS A 100 15.40 -5.95 -0.20
CA HIS A 100 15.79 -5.21 -1.40
C HIS A 100 16.51 -6.04 -2.47
N PRO A 101 17.22 -7.16 -2.15
CA PRO A 101 17.86 -7.99 -3.16
C PRO A 101 16.91 -8.46 -4.26
N ASP A 102 17.45 -8.76 -5.43
CA ASP A 102 16.74 -9.21 -6.63
C ASP A 102 15.49 -8.37 -6.94
N THR A 103 15.65 -7.04 -6.91
CA THR A 103 14.56 -6.09 -7.17
C THR A 103 13.35 -6.25 -6.24
N CYS A 104 13.61 -6.58 -4.99
CA CYS A 104 12.60 -6.81 -3.96
C CYS A 104 11.70 -8.03 -4.27
N ALA A 105 12.27 -9.09 -4.83
CA ALA A 105 11.52 -10.27 -5.24
C ALA A 105 10.68 -10.89 -4.11
N ASP A 106 11.21 -10.92 -2.89
CA ASP A 106 10.63 -11.65 -1.76
C ASP A 106 9.69 -10.82 -0.85
N LEU A 107 9.30 -9.61 -1.28
CA LEU A 107 8.39 -8.75 -0.50
C LEU A 107 7.08 -9.42 -0.07
N ALA A 108 6.58 -10.35 -0.87
CA ALA A 108 5.33 -11.05 -0.54
C ALA A 108 5.48 -11.96 0.68
N SER A 109 6.68 -12.46 1.01
CA SER A 109 6.92 -13.27 2.21
C SER A 109 6.59 -12.53 3.52
N ILE A 110 6.68 -11.19 3.52
CA ILE A 110 6.31 -10.34 4.67
C ILE A 110 4.85 -10.56 5.07
N TRP A 111 3.99 -10.89 4.12
CA TRP A 111 2.56 -11.12 4.38
C TRP A 111 2.28 -12.40 5.19
N ALA A 112 3.29 -13.28 5.32
CA ALA A 112 3.24 -14.45 6.19
C ALA A 112 3.58 -14.16 7.67
N LEU A 113 4.05 -12.96 8.00
CA LEU A 113 4.37 -12.57 9.37
C LEU A 113 3.13 -12.66 10.28
N PRO A 114 3.25 -13.12 11.53
CA PRO A 114 2.14 -13.28 12.47
C PRO A 114 1.34 -11.99 12.71
N GLN A 115 1.99 -10.83 12.57
CA GLN A 115 1.35 -9.52 12.70
C GLN A 115 0.42 -9.19 11.51
N ILE A 116 0.59 -9.86 10.37
CA ILE A 116 -0.08 -9.54 9.10
C ILE A 116 -0.98 -10.68 8.63
N LYS A 117 -0.50 -11.92 8.73
CA LYS A 117 -1.16 -13.11 8.16
C LYS A 117 -2.62 -13.21 8.58
N GLY A 118 -3.51 -13.21 7.58
CA GLY A 118 -4.96 -13.33 7.77
C GLY A 118 -5.64 -12.10 8.41
N LYS A 119 -4.92 -10.99 8.63
CA LYS A 119 -5.47 -9.80 9.29
C LYS A 119 -5.81 -8.67 8.33
N THR A 120 -5.25 -8.62 7.12
CA THR A 120 -5.58 -7.59 6.13
C THR A 120 -7.01 -7.76 5.65
N ARG A 121 -7.84 -6.75 5.90
CA ARG A 121 -9.27 -6.74 5.58
C ARG A 121 -9.57 -6.09 4.24
N ILE A 122 -8.76 -5.12 3.85
CA ILE A 122 -8.94 -4.37 2.61
C ILE A 122 -7.63 -3.68 2.21
N ASN A 123 -7.42 -3.59 0.92
CA ASN A 123 -6.28 -2.92 0.29
C ASN A 123 -6.80 -1.73 -0.51
N ILE A 124 -6.25 -0.54 -0.27
CA ILE A 124 -6.65 0.73 -0.90
C ILE A 124 -5.41 1.35 -1.55
N LEU A 125 -5.31 1.24 -2.87
CA LEU A 125 -4.26 1.87 -3.65
C LEU A 125 -4.73 3.24 -4.10
N VAL A 126 -4.06 4.29 -3.62
CA VAL A 126 -4.45 5.68 -3.85
C VAL A 126 -3.81 6.19 -5.15
N LEU A 127 -4.64 6.64 -6.09
CA LEU A 127 -4.23 7.17 -7.39
C LEU A 127 -4.67 8.64 -7.55
N PHE A 128 -4.60 9.46 -6.50
CA PHE A 128 -4.98 10.87 -6.63
C PHE A 128 -4.02 11.62 -7.54
N ALA A 129 -2.71 11.44 -7.30
CA ALA A 129 -1.63 11.97 -8.12
C ALA A 129 -0.47 10.97 -8.20
N PRO A 130 -0.62 9.83 -8.90
CA PRO A 130 0.43 8.82 -8.97
C PRO A 130 1.69 9.35 -9.63
N LEU A 131 2.85 8.80 -9.24
CA LEU A 131 4.14 9.08 -9.89
C LEU A 131 4.42 7.97 -10.91
N PHE A 132 4.45 8.32 -12.21
CA PHE A 132 4.63 7.34 -13.28
C PHE A 132 6.06 7.20 -13.78
N HIS A 133 6.97 8.10 -13.38
CA HIS A 133 8.38 8.06 -13.76
C HIS A 133 9.26 8.68 -12.66
N GLY A 134 10.53 8.24 -12.61
CA GLY A 134 11.50 8.66 -11.60
C GLY A 134 11.89 7.50 -10.68
N ILE A 135 12.96 7.68 -9.92
CA ILE A 135 13.56 6.64 -9.09
C ILE A 135 13.17 6.75 -7.60
N GLY A 136 12.02 7.31 -7.34
CA GLY A 136 11.49 7.41 -5.97
C GLY A 136 12.00 8.63 -5.20
N PRO A 137 12.32 8.49 -3.90
CA PRO A 137 12.49 9.62 -3.00
C PRO A 137 13.58 10.60 -3.41
N HIS A 138 14.65 10.11 -4.02
CA HIS A 138 15.83 10.92 -4.31
C HIS A 138 15.71 11.77 -5.59
N HIS A 139 14.76 11.44 -6.46
CA HIS A 139 14.58 12.11 -7.75
C HIS A 139 13.12 12.36 -8.10
N PHE A 140 12.36 12.80 -7.10
CA PHE A 140 10.98 13.20 -7.31
C PHE A 140 10.90 14.46 -8.18
N THR A 141 10.09 14.40 -9.22
CA THR A 141 9.77 15.55 -10.06
C THR A 141 8.26 15.63 -10.26
N PRO A 142 7.60 16.74 -9.88
CA PRO A 142 6.14 16.89 -10.01
C PRO A 142 5.62 16.68 -11.43
N LYS A 143 6.42 16.99 -12.46
CA LYS A 143 6.05 16.79 -13.87
C LYS A 143 5.71 15.34 -14.23
N TYR A 144 6.15 14.38 -13.44
CA TYR A 144 5.88 12.96 -13.65
C TYR A 144 4.73 12.44 -12.77
N THR A 145 3.96 13.34 -12.20
CA THR A 145 2.66 13.03 -11.59
C THR A 145 1.53 13.48 -12.49
N TRP A 146 0.35 12.89 -12.30
CA TRP A 146 -0.85 13.39 -13.00
C TRP A 146 -2.09 13.23 -12.12
N ALA A 147 -3.06 14.10 -12.31
CA ALA A 147 -4.32 14.10 -11.56
C ALA A 147 -5.25 12.97 -12.05
N TYR A 148 -4.97 11.73 -11.63
CA TYR A 148 -5.83 10.57 -11.93
C TYR A 148 -7.13 10.63 -11.12
N LYS A 149 -7.07 11.13 -9.87
CA LYS A 149 -8.22 11.37 -8.98
C LYS A 149 -9.06 10.12 -8.67
N GLY A 150 -8.41 8.97 -8.54
CA GLY A 150 -9.06 7.69 -8.29
C GLY A 150 -8.44 6.88 -7.18
N MET A 151 -9.03 5.73 -6.90
CA MET A 151 -8.52 4.69 -6.01
C MET A 151 -8.86 3.33 -6.58
N LEU A 152 -7.97 2.34 -6.38
CA LEU A 152 -8.29 0.93 -6.56
C LEU A 152 -8.48 0.31 -5.17
N VAL A 153 -9.52 -0.49 -5.03
CA VAL A 153 -9.88 -1.11 -3.75
C VAL A 153 -10.15 -2.59 -3.98
N GLY A 154 -9.56 -3.44 -3.16
CA GLY A 154 -9.75 -4.88 -3.28
C GLY A 154 -9.30 -5.65 -2.04
N LEU A 155 -9.66 -6.92 -1.98
CA LEU A 155 -9.24 -7.82 -0.91
C LEU A 155 -7.88 -8.47 -1.23
N ASP A 156 -7.60 -8.66 -2.51
CA ASP A 156 -6.35 -9.23 -3.02
C ASP A 156 -5.38 -8.11 -3.41
N PRO A 157 -4.24 -7.96 -2.70
CA PRO A 157 -3.24 -6.94 -3.00
C PRO A 157 -2.52 -7.19 -4.34
N VAL A 158 -2.36 -8.45 -4.76
CA VAL A 158 -1.70 -8.81 -6.03
C VAL A 158 -2.53 -8.32 -7.20
N ALA A 159 -3.83 -8.58 -7.18
CA ALA A 159 -4.77 -8.12 -8.21
C ALA A 159 -4.80 -6.58 -8.29
N VAL A 160 -4.88 -5.90 -7.13
CA VAL A 160 -4.91 -4.42 -7.08
C VAL A 160 -3.60 -3.82 -7.59
N ASP A 161 -2.46 -4.33 -7.14
CA ASP A 161 -1.13 -3.86 -7.57
C ASP A 161 -0.89 -4.11 -9.06
N SER A 162 -1.32 -5.25 -9.58
CA SER A 162 -1.24 -5.58 -11.01
C SER A 162 -2.00 -4.58 -11.89
N ILE A 163 -3.19 -4.17 -11.49
CA ILE A 163 -3.95 -3.12 -12.18
C ILE A 163 -3.25 -1.77 -12.03
N GLY A 164 -2.71 -1.46 -10.86
CA GLY A 164 -1.90 -0.26 -10.62
C GLY A 164 -0.70 -0.16 -11.56
N VAL A 165 0.04 -1.25 -11.75
CA VAL A 165 1.16 -1.33 -12.71
C VAL A 165 0.70 -1.06 -14.15
N ARG A 166 -0.43 -1.64 -14.57
CA ARG A 166 -0.98 -1.41 -15.91
C ARG A 166 -1.36 0.06 -16.14
N ILE A 167 -1.94 0.72 -15.14
CA ILE A 167 -2.27 2.15 -15.19
C ILE A 167 -1.00 3.00 -15.32
N LEU A 168 0.05 2.71 -14.51
CA LEU A 168 1.33 3.40 -14.63
C LEU A 168 1.94 3.19 -16.03
N GLN A 169 1.94 1.95 -16.53
CA GLN A 169 2.54 1.63 -17.82
C GLN A 169 1.78 2.30 -18.99
N ALA A 170 0.44 2.36 -18.90
CA ALA A 170 -0.36 3.08 -19.88
C ALA A 170 -0.03 4.58 -19.88
N LYS A 171 0.10 5.21 -18.69
CA LYS A 171 0.50 6.63 -18.59
C LYS A 171 1.90 6.87 -19.11
N ARG A 172 2.85 5.95 -18.87
CA ARG A 172 4.21 6.03 -19.40
C ARG A 172 4.23 6.00 -20.93
N ARG A 173 3.48 5.08 -21.54
CA ARG A 173 3.34 4.97 -22.99
C ARG A 173 2.73 6.24 -23.61
N ASP A 174 1.67 6.75 -23.01
CA ASP A 174 1.03 8.01 -23.42
C ASP A 174 2.01 9.19 -23.35
N TYR A 175 2.78 9.30 -22.28
CA TYR A 175 3.68 10.42 -22.05
C TYR A 175 4.94 10.38 -22.92
N PHE A 176 5.53 9.20 -23.12
CA PHE A 176 6.80 9.05 -23.86
C PHE A 176 6.61 8.78 -25.35
N GLY A 177 5.37 8.45 -25.80
CA GLY A 177 5.09 8.08 -27.17
C GLY A 177 5.61 6.68 -27.57
N GLU A 178 6.16 5.93 -26.64
CA GLU A 178 6.72 4.59 -26.83
C GLU A 178 6.55 3.72 -25.59
N ASP A 179 6.68 2.41 -25.75
CA ASP A 179 6.65 1.51 -24.60
C ASP A 179 7.99 1.55 -23.83
N ARG A 180 7.93 2.11 -22.62
CA ARG A 180 9.05 2.16 -21.68
C ARG A 180 8.69 1.39 -20.41
N PRO A 181 9.02 0.09 -20.33
CA PRO A 181 8.72 -0.72 -19.15
C PRO A 181 9.29 -0.13 -17.86
N LEU A 182 8.69 -0.49 -16.73
CA LEU A 182 9.25 -0.17 -15.43
C LEU A 182 10.61 -0.84 -15.27
N ASN A 183 11.60 -0.06 -14.85
CA ASN A 183 12.94 -0.54 -14.57
C ASN A 183 13.36 -0.06 -13.17
N PRO A 184 13.64 -0.99 -12.24
CA PRO A 184 13.51 -2.43 -12.39
C PRO A 184 12.05 -2.91 -12.56
N PRO A 185 11.82 -4.15 -13.04
CA PRO A 185 10.48 -4.71 -13.13
C PRO A 185 9.92 -5.01 -11.73
N PRO A 186 8.60 -4.91 -11.50
CA PRO A 186 7.98 -5.16 -10.19
C PRO A 186 7.82 -6.67 -9.93
N LYS A 187 8.94 -7.41 -9.82
CA LYS A 187 8.99 -8.87 -9.64
C LYS A 187 8.14 -9.36 -8.47
N HIS A 188 8.13 -8.64 -7.36
CA HIS A 188 7.40 -9.02 -6.15
C HIS A 188 5.89 -9.22 -6.37
N ILE A 189 5.30 -8.56 -7.36
CA ILE A 189 3.87 -8.73 -7.70
C ILE A 189 3.67 -10.07 -8.42
N PHE A 190 4.48 -10.35 -9.44
CA PHE A 190 4.37 -11.59 -10.20
C PHE A 190 4.74 -12.81 -9.36
N LEU A 191 5.77 -12.69 -8.51
CA LEU A 191 6.21 -13.80 -7.65
C LEU A 191 5.26 -14.06 -6.48
N ALA A 192 4.50 -13.06 -6.03
CA ALA A 192 3.48 -13.26 -5.00
C ALA A 192 2.39 -14.24 -5.43
N ASP A 193 2.03 -14.23 -6.73
CA ASP A 193 1.03 -15.15 -7.29
C ASP A 193 1.57 -16.58 -7.49
N THR A 194 2.89 -16.74 -7.65
CA THR A 194 3.51 -18.01 -7.99
C THR A 194 4.25 -18.69 -6.84
N ARG A 195 4.65 -17.96 -5.80
CA ARG A 195 5.45 -18.46 -4.68
C ARG A 195 4.74 -18.50 -3.34
N TYR A 196 3.68 -17.70 -3.14
CA TYR A 196 3.01 -17.47 -1.88
C TYR A 196 1.49 -17.50 -2.04
#